data_314c482a3ad2f407f4dc3259ee5365c7
#
_entry.id   314c482a3ad2f407f4dc3259ee5365c7
#
_cell.length_a   1.000
_cell.length_b   1.000
_cell.length_c   1.000
_cell.angle_alpha   90.00
_cell.angle_beta   90.00
_cell.angle_gamma   90.00
#
_symmetry.space_group_name_H-M   'P 1'
#
loop_
_entity.id
_entity.type
_entity.pdbx_description
1 polymer ?
#
loop_
_entity_poly.entity_id
_entity_poly.type
_entity_poly.pdbx_seq_one_letter_code
_entity_poly.pdbx_strand_id
1 'polypeptide(L)'
;MKNLKPSEFWTGTYHGRHNGRPVTVTATRDDTRPQPYAWTCTCGASQTFPTEDGVDRTAWRHTHPSLWDQVRQRITRLLSRR
;
A
#
# COMPACT_ATOMS: atom_id res chain seq x y z
N MET A 1 0.91 18.21 1.17
CA MET A 1 2.02 17.30 0.87
C MET A 1 2.58 16.72 2.16
N LYS A 2 2.75 15.42 2.24
CA LYS A 2 3.29 14.81 3.45
C LYS A 2 4.76 15.16 3.62
N ASN A 3 5.15 15.40 4.87
CA ASN A 3 6.53 15.68 5.20
C ASN A 3 7.35 14.39 5.11
N LEU A 4 8.29 14.36 4.19
CA LEU A 4 9.26 13.27 4.09
C LEU A 4 10.43 13.55 5.02
N LYS A 5 11.04 12.49 5.53
CA LYS A 5 12.29 12.61 6.25
C LYS A 5 13.39 13.08 5.27
N PRO A 6 14.47 13.74 5.76
CA PRO A 6 15.52 14.21 4.85
C PRO A 6 16.15 13.11 4.00
N SER A 7 16.17 11.86 4.49
CA SER A 7 16.72 10.72 3.78
C SER A 7 15.74 10.05 2.83
N GLU A 8 14.46 10.43 2.85
CA GLU A 8 13.44 9.82 2.04
C GLU A 8 13.25 10.54 0.71
N PHE A 9 13.05 9.76 -0.35
CA PHE A 9 12.72 10.27 -1.68
C PHE A 9 11.35 9.72 -2.07
N TRP A 10 10.50 10.59 -2.59
CA TRP A 10 9.21 10.18 -3.14
C TRP A 10 9.43 9.47 -4.46
N THR A 11 8.87 8.26 -4.62
CA THR A 11 9.01 7.48 -5.84
C THR A 11 7.71 7.33 -6.61
N GLY A 12 6.57 7.48 -5.95
CA GLY A 12 5.29 7.37 -6.64
C GLY A 12 4.10 7.54 -5.73
N THR A 13 2.96 7.79 -6.35
CA THR A 13 1.68 7.87 -5.67
C THR A 13 0.67 7.03 -6.43
N TYR A 14 -0.11 6.22 -5.71
CA TYR A 14 -1.11 5.34 -6.29
C TYR A 14 -2.47 5.69 -5.70
N HIS A 15 -3.46 5.84 -6.55
CA HIS A 15 -4.83 6.13 -6.14
C HIS A 15 -5.71 4.94 -6.48
N GLY A 16 -6.61 4.59 -5.57
CA GLY A 16 -7.53 3.49 -5.81
C GLY A 16 -8.52 3.33 -4.68
N ARG A 17 -9.02 2.12 -4.51
CA ARG A 17 -10.00 1.82 -3.47
C ARG A 17 -9.58 0.58 -2.68
N HIS A 18 -9.84 0.61 -1.40
CA HIS A 18 -9.63 -0.52 -0.52
C HIS A 18 -10.86 -0.64 0.40
N ASN A 19 -11.50 -1.81 0.39
CA ASN A 19 -12.74 -2.04 1.13
C ASN A 19 -13.84 -1.01 0.77
N GLY A 20 -13.93 -0.64 -0.52
CA GLY A 20 -14.93 0.30 -1.00
C GLY A 20 -14.63 1.77 -0.70
N ARG A 21 -13.54 2.08 -0.02
CA ARG A 21 -13.16 3.45 0.34
C ARG A 21 -12.00 3.91 -0.52
N PRO A 22 -11.99 5.18 -0.97
CA PRO A 22 -10.85 5.71 -1.70
C PRO A 22 -9.62 5.77 -0.79
N VAL A 23 -8.49 5.34 -1.34
CA VAL A 23 -7.21 5.34 -0.64
C VAL A 23 -6.13 5.92 -1.52
N THR A 24 -5.10 6.47 -0.89
CA THR A 24 -3.90 6.95 -1.56
C THR A 24 -2.70 6.28 -0.93
N VAL A 25 -1.86 5.67 -1.76
CA VAL A 25 -0.61 5.06 -1.34
C VAL A 25 0.54 5.93 -1.81
N THR A 26 1.44 6.26 -0.90
CA THR A 26 2.65 7.02 -1.20
C THR A 26 3.85 6.08 -1.06
N ALA A 27 4.60 5.92 -2.14
CA ALA A 27 5.82 5.11 -2.16
C ALA A 27 7.04 6.01 -1.99
N THR A 28 7.99 5.56 -1.18
CA THR A 28 9.21 6.28 -0.87
C THR A 28 10.42 5.35 -0.92
N ARG A 29 11.60 5.95 -1.07
CA ARG A 29 12.87 5.27 -0.99
C ARG A 29 13.74 5.94 0.07
N ASP A 30 14.35 5.16 0.93
CA ASP A 30 15.28 5.65 1.95
C ASP A 30 16.44 4.66 2.05
N ASP A 31 17.59 5.05 1.50
CA ASP A 31 18.77 4.19 1.42
C ASP A 31 19.40 3.91 2.78
N THR A 32 18.94 4.59 3.84
CA THR A 32 19.43 4.34 5.21
C THR A 32 18.70 3.17 5.88
N ARG A 33 17.63 2.65 5.28
CA ARG A 33 16.88 1.51 5.81
C ARG A 33 17.41 0.19 5.25
N PRO A 34 17.33 -0.92 6.01
CA PRO A 34 17.68 -2.25 5.49
C PRO A 34 16.88 -2.63 4.26
N GLN A 35 15.58 -2.26 4.21
CA GLN A 35 14.74 -2.35 3.01
C GLN A 35 14.42 -0.93 2.58
N PRO A 36 15.07 -0.41 1.54
CA PRO A 36 15.00 1.01 1.23
C PRO A 36 13.65 1.46 0.68
N TYR A 37 12.91 0.58 0.04
CA TYR A 37 11.61 0.93 -0.55
C TYR A 37 10.48 0.68 0.42
N ALA A 38 9.52 1.60 0.45
CA ALA A 38 8.37 1.47 1.34
C ALA A 38 7.17 2.16 0.72
N TRP A 39 5.97 1.73 1.13
CA TRP A 39 4.77 2.50 0.86
C TRP A 39 3.93 2.63 2.13
N THR A 40 3.20 3.73 2.20
CA THR A 40 2.21 3.97 3.25
C THR A 40 0.87 4.31 2.60
N CYS A 41 -0.21 3.85 3.21
CA CYS A 41 -1.55 4.08 2.72
C CYS A 41 -2.35 4.92 3.70
N THR A 42 -3.28 5.71 3.18
CA THR A 42 -4.20 6.49 4.01
C THR A 42 -5.09 5.60 4.89
N CYS A 43 -5.21 4.31 4.58
CA CYS A 43 -5.93 3.35 5.42
C CYS A 43 -5.13 2.92 6.67
N GLY A 44 -3.88 3.34 6.79
CA GLY A 44 -3.01 2.99 7.91
C GLY A 44 -2.04 1.85 7.63
N ALA A 45 -2.17 1.16 6.51
CA ALA A 45 -1.25 0.08 6.14
C ALA A 45 0.08 0.64 5.64
N SER A 46 1.16 -0.09 5.88
CA SER A 46 2.49 0.23 5.37
C SER A 46 3.31 -1.03 5.25
N GLN A 47 4.27 -1.04 4.31
CA GLN A 47 5.19 -2.16 4.13
C GLN A 47 6.51 -1.65 3.57
N THR A 48 7.58 -2.42 3.81
CA THR A 48 8.91 -2.15 3.27
C THR A 48 9.34 -3.28 2.35
N PHE A 49 10.22 -2.96 1.39
CA PHE A 49 10.65 -3.90 0.34
C PHE A 49 12.12 -3.68 0.01
N PRO A 50 12.83 -4.73 -0.40
CA PRO A 50 14.22 -4.60 -0.85
C PRO A 50 14.36 -4.05 -2.27
N THR A 51 13.28 -4.09 -3.09
CA THR A 51 13.35 -3.68 -4.49
C THR A 51 12.21 -2.72 -4.85
N GLU A 52 12.46 -1.87 -5.85
CA GLU A 52 11.44 -0.97 -6.38
C GLU A 52 10.27 -1.74 -7.00
N ASP A 53 10.56 -2.83 -7.71
CA ASP A 53 9.52 -3.67 -8.30
C ASP A 53 8.57 -4.23 -7.24
N GLY A 54 9.11 -4.62 -6.09
CA GLY A 54 8.29 -5.11 -4.97
C GLY A 54 7.34 -4.06 -4.43
N VAL A 55 7.83 -2.82 -4.25
CA VAL A 55 6.98 -1.74 -3.73
C VAL A 55 5.92 -1.35 -4.75
N ASP A 56 6.25 -1.27 -6.03
CA ASP A 56 5.28 -0.91 -7.08
C ASP A 56 4.17 -1.96 -7.18
N ARG A 57 4.55 -3.23 -7.25
CA ARG A 57 3.60 -4.32 -7.40
C ARG A 57 2.61 -4.38 -6.24
N THR A 58 3.12 -4.28 -5.03
CA THR A 58 2.26 -4.39 -3.83
C THR A 58 1.44 -3.14 -3.60
N ALA A 59 1.97 -1.95 -3.90
CA ALA A 59 1.21 -0.71 -3.83
C ALA A 59 0.04 -0.73 -4.82
N TRP A 60 0.30 -1.16 -6.04
CA TRP A 60 -0.75 -1.31 -7.05
C TRP A 60 -1.83 -2.29 -6.60
N ARG A 61 -1.42 -3.46 -6.11
CA ARG A 61 -2.37 -4.48 -5.63
C ARG A 61 -3.20 -3.96 -4.45
N HIS A 62 -2.61 -3.19 -3.57
CA HIS A 62 -3.31 -2.63 -2.42
C HIS A 62 -4.39 -1.64 -2.84
N THR A 63 -4.11 -0.82 -3.86
CA THR A 63 -5.06 0.18 -4.37
C THR A 63 -6.02 -0.37 -5.41
N HIS A 64 -5.70 -1.52 -6.01
CA HIS A 64 -6.49 -2.14 -7.07
C HIS A 64 -6.70 -3.63 -6.76
N PRO A 65 -7.43 -3.96 -5.67
CA PRO A 65 -7.66 -5.37 -5.33
C PRO A 65 -8.41 -6.06 -6.46
N SER A 66 -8.02 -7.30 -6.75
CA SER A 66 -8.68 -8.10 -7.77
C SER A 66 -10.13 -8.40 -7.35
N LEU A 67 -10.96 -8.78 -8.31
CA LEU A 67 -12.33 -9.18 -8.04
C LEU A 67 -12.38 -10.34 -7.03
N TRP A 68 -11.46 -11.29 -7.15
CA TRP A 68 -11.36 -12.41 -6.23
C TRP A 68 -11.01 -11.96 -4.81
N ASP A 69 -10.11 -10.99 -4.67
CA ASP A 69 -9.76 -10.44 -3.36
C ASP A 69 -10.97 -9.78 -2.71
N GLN A 70 -11.76 -9.05 -3.49
CA GLN A 70 -12.97 -8.42 -3.00
C GLN A 70 -14.02 -9.44 -2.55
N VAL A 71 -14.23 -10.49 -3.33
CA VAL A 71 -15.15 -11.58 -2.97
C VAL A 71 -14.68 -12.27 -1.70
N ARG A 72 -13.40 -12.57 -1.61
CA ARG A 72 -12.81 -13.22 -0.43
C ARG A 72 -13.00 -12.38 0.83
N GLN A 73 -12.81 -11.07 0.74
CA GLN A 73 -13.04 -10.16 1.85
C GLN A 73 -14.50 -10.17 2.32
N ARG A 74 -15.44 -10.22 1.37
CA ARG A 74 -16.87 -10.31 1.71
C ARG A 74 -17.20 -11.59 2.44
N ILE A 75 -16.69 -12.71 1.98
CA ILE A 75 -16.92 -14.02 2.61
C ILE A 75 -16.37 -14.02 4.03
N THR A 76 -15.15 -13.55 4.22
CA THR A 76 -14.53 -13.47 5.55
C THR A 76 -15.35 -12.59 6.49
N ARG A 77 -15.84 -11.46 6.00
CA ARG A 77 -16.65 -10.54 6.78
C ARG A 77 -17.98 -11.17 7.22
N LEU A 78 -18.62 -11.93 6.32
CA LEU A 78 -19.87 -12.63 6.65
C LEU A 78 -19.63 -13.71 7.69
N LEU A 79 -18.55 -14.47 7.57
CA LEU A 79 -18.20 -15.52 8.52
C LEU A 79 -17.85 -14.96 9.90
N SER A 80 -17.23 -13.79 9.97
CA SER A 80 -16.83 -13.20 11.25
C SER A 80 -17.98 -12.60 12.05
N ARG A 81 -19.18 -12.50 11.47
CA ARG A 81 -20.36 -11.99 12.14
C ARG A 81 -21.08 -13.02 13.01
N ARG A 82 -20.63 -14.23 13.02
CA ARG A 82 -21.25 -15.29 13.82
C ARG A 82 -20.75 -15.31 15.25
#